data_5701a165afaf20d73b6bb0edb292b752
#
_entry.id   5701a165afaf20d73b6bb0edb292b752
#
_cell.length_a   1.000
_cell.length_b   1.000
_cell.length_c   1.000
_cell.angle_alpha   90.00
_cell.angle_beta   90.00
_cell.angle_gamma   90.00
#
_symmetry.space_group_name_H-M   'P 1'
#
loop_
_entity.id
_entity.type
_entity.pdbx_description
1 polymer ?
#
loop_
_entity_poly.entity_id
_entity_poly.type
_entity_poly.pdbx_seq_one_letter_code
_entity_poly.pdbx_strand_id
1 'polypeptide(L)'
;MKQINQPSIVSYILLFSLAIIWGVNFLFIKIAVTDVGPITNVFCRQFMASIILYICMRLTGNKIILTQTYLVFYVSIGALGSAIPFYLISDAERIIDAGIAGVLM
;
A
#
# COMPACT_ATOMS: atom_id res chain seq x y z
N MET A 1 -3.43 -36.07 -5.69
CA MET A 1 -2.37 -35.06 -5.60
C MET A 1 -2.70 -33.89 -6.52
N LYS A 2 -2.88 -32.71 -5.98
CA LYS A 2 -2.95 -31.51 -6.82
C LYS A 2 -1.60 -31.35 -7.49
N GLN A 3 -1.58 -31.42 -8.82
CA GLN A 3 -0.39 -31.04 -9.56
C GLN A 3 -0.09 -29.58 -9.24
N ILE A 4 1.04 -29.34 -8.59
CA ILE A 4 1.57 -27.99 -8.42
C ILE A 4 2.02 -27.59 -9.82
N ASN A 5 1.21 -26.81 -10.51
CA ASN A 5 1.61 -26.20 -11.77
C ASN A 5 2.89 -25.41 -11.53
N GLN A 6 3.93 -25.76 -12.24
CA GLN A 6 5.16 -25.00 -12.18
C GLN A 6 4.89 -23.55 -12.58
N PRO A 7 5.40 -22.57 -11.84
CA PRO A 7 5.17 -21.17 -12.15
C PRO A 7 5.68 -20.86 -13.56
N SER A 8 4.85 -20.20 -14.36
CA SER A 8 5.22 -19.77 -15.70
C SER A 8 6.23 -18.61 -15.65
N ILE A 9 6.93 -18.35 -16.75
CA ILE A 9 7.82 -17.19 -16.90
C ILE A 9 7.08 -15.89 -16.56
N VAL A 10 5.80 -15.79 -16.92
CA VAL A 10 4.95 -14.64 -16.58
C VAL A 10 4.84 -14.46 -15.07
N SER A 11 4.72 -15.54 -14.29
CA SER A 11 4.67 -15.47 -12.83
C SER A 11 5.96 -14.91 -12.23
N TYR A 12 7.12 -15.28 -12.77
CA TYR A 12 8.41 -14.73 -12.34
C TYR A 12 8.56 -13.25 -12.69
N ILE A 13 8.13 -12.84 -13.88
CA ILE A 13 8.14 -11.43 -14.29
C ILE A 13 7.23 -10.59 -13.38
N LEU A 14 6.03 -11.07 -13.08
CA LEU A 14 5.10 -10.40 -12.17
C LEU A 14 5.66 -10.31 -10.75
N LEU A 15 6.27 -11.37 -10.24
CA LEU A 15 6.91 -11.37 -8.93
C LEU A 15 8.07 -10.37 -8.85
N PHE A 16 8.91 -10.34 -9.87
CA PHE A 16 10.03 -9.41 -9.93
C PHE A 16 9.57 -7.95 -10.03
N SER A 17 8.54 -7.68 -10.85
CA SER A 17 7.92 -6.36 -10.95
C SER A 17 7.32 -5.92 -9.61
N LEU A 18 6.63 -6.81 -8.91
CA LEU A 18 6.07 -6.56 -7.59
C LEU A 18 7.18 -6.24 -6.56
N ALA A 19 8.28 -7.00 -6.58
CA ALA A 19 9.41 -6.77 -5.70
C ALA A 19 10.06 -5.39 -5.92
N ILE A 20 10.21 -4.96 -7.18
CA ILE A 20 10.71 -3.63 -7.52
C ILE A 20 9.76 -2.54 -7.01
N ILE A 21 8.48 -2.68 -7.27
CA ILE A 21 7.46 -1.69 -6.84
C ILE A 21 7.48 -1.54 -5.32
N TRP A 22 7.50 -2.63 -4.59
CA TRP A 22 7.55 -2.61 -3.13
C TRP A 22 8.86 -2.06 -2.58
N GLY A 23 10.00 -2.43 -3.18
CA GLY A 23 11.31 -1.92 -2.78
C GLY A 23 11.43 -0.41 -2.96
N VAL A 24 11.00 0.09 -4.12
CA VAL A 24 10.94 1.54 -4.40
C VAL A 24 10.00 2.24 -3.41
N ASN A 25 8.89 1.60 -3.07
CA ASN A 25 7.94 2.13 -2.12
C ASN A 25 8.55 2.35 -0.72
N PHE A 26 9.28 1.39 -0.18
CA PHE A 26 9.99 1.54 1.10
C PHE A 26 11.04 2.65 1.04
N LEU A 27 11.75 2.77 -0.07
CA LEU A 27 12.72 3.84 -0.27
C LEU A 27 12.05 5.23 -0.25
N PHE A 28 10.90 5.37 -0.91
CA PHE A 28 10.12 6.61 -0.87
C PHE A 28 9.62 6.95 0.53
N ILE A 29 9.16 5.97 1.28
CA ILE A 29 8.76 6.17 2.69
C ILE A 29 9.96 6.69 3.50
N LYS A 30 11.12 6.07 3.36
CA LYS A 30 12.34 6.47 4.08
C LYS A 30 12.72 7.92 3.80
N ILE A 31 12.74 8.32 2.54
CA ILE A 31 13.07 9.70 2.14
C ILE A 31 12.01 10.68 2.66
N ALA A 32 10.74 10.37 2.45
CA ALA A 32 9.66 11.25 2.85
C ALA A 32 9.54 11.43 4.36
N VAL A 33 9.80 10.38 5.14
CA VAL A 33 9.66 10.43 6.60
C VAL A 33 10.71 11.30 7.27
N THR A 34 11.88 11.49 6.65
CA THR A 34 12.92 12.38 7.16
C THR A 34 12.53 13.86 7.06
N ASP A 35 11.77 14.21 6.04
CA ASP A 35 11.41 15.60 5.74
C ASP A 35 10.06 16.01 6.34
N VAL A 36 9.05 15.16 6.22
CA VAL A 36 7.65 15.54 6.56
C VAL A 36 7.05 14.78 7.74
N GLY A 37 7.74 13.80 8.27
CA GLY A 37 7.27 12.95 9.36
C GLY A 37 6.28 11.85 8.93
N PRO A 38 6.07 10.83 9.78
CA PRO A 38 5.32 9.64 9.41
C PRO A 38 3.83 9.90 9.17
N ILE A 39 3.18 10.72 9.98
CA ILE A 39 1.74 11.02 9.84
C ILE A 39 1.44 11.74 8.53
N THR A 40 2.22 12.77 8.21
CA THR A 40 2.05 13.54 6.98
C THR A 40 2.30 12.67 5.74
N ASN A 41 3.33 11.83 5.78
CA ASN A 41 3.65 10.89 4.71
C ASN A 41 2.48 9.94 4.44
N VAL A 42 1.95 9.30 5.47
CA VAL A 42 0.80 8.38 5.34
C VAL A 42 -0.43 9.11 4.83
N PHE A 43 -0.72 10.30 5.35
CA PHE A 43 -1.87 11.09 4.92
C PHE A 43 -1.79 11.46 3.43
N CYS A 44 -0.69 12.03 2.98
CA CYS A 44 -0.49 12.40 1.59
C CYS A 44 -0.60 11.20 0.65
N ARG A 45 -0.01 10.08 1.02
CA ARG A 45 -0.05 8.84 0.28
C ARG A 45 -1.47 8.30 0.13
N GLN A 46 -2.20 8.19 1.23
CA GLN A 46 -3.59 7.70 1.22
C GLN A 46 -4.52 8.63 0.46
N PHE A 47 -4.32 9.92 0.59
CA PHE A 47 -5.09 10.92 -0.13
C PHE A 47 -4.90 10.82 -1.65
N MET A 48 -3.65 10.75 -2.12
CA MET A 48 -3.35 10.58 -3.55
C MET A 48 -3.89 9.25 -4.10
N ALA A 49 -3.70 8.16 -3.36
CA ALA A 49 -4.23 6.85 -3.76
C ALA A 49 -5.75 6.86 -3.85
N SER A 50 -6.44 7.52 -2.93
CA SER A 50 -7.90 7.65 -2.94
C SER A 50 -8.41 8.42 -4.16
N ILE A 51 -7.73 9.49 -4.55
CA ILE A 51 -8.07 10.27 -5.76
C ILE A 51 -7.92 9.41 -7.00
N ILE A 52 -6.79 8.71 -7.15
CA ILE A 52 -6.52 7.86 -8.31
C ILE A 52 -7.57 6.74 -8.41
N LEU A 53 -7.84 6.04 -7.30
CA LEU A 53 -8.85 4.98 -7.27
C LEU A 53 -10.25 5.50 -7.56
N TYR A 54 -10.60 6.69 -7.06
CA TYR A 54 -11.89 7.32 -7.35
C TYR A 54 -12.03 7.64 -8.84
N ILE A 55 -11.00 8.19 -9.46
CA ILE A 55 -10.98 8.46 -10.90
C ILE A 55 -11.12 7.16 -11.70
N CYS A 56 -10.34 6.13 -11.38
CA CYS A 56 -10.43 4.82 -12.03
C CYS A 56 -11.83 4.21 -11.91
N MET A 57 -12.42 4.29 -10.74
CA MET A 57 -13.78 3.79 -10.50
C MET A 57 -14.81 4.54 -11.36
N ARG A 58 -14.70 5.85 -11.46
CA ARG A 58 -15.60 6.66 -12.31
C ARG A 58 -15.47 6.34 -13.79
N LEU A 59 -14.24 6.11 -14.26
CA LEU A 59 -13.98 5.73 -15.65
C LEU A 59 -14.50 4.33 -16.00
N THR A 60 -14.53 3.42 -15.05
CA THR A 60 -15.10 2.06 -15.23
C THR A 60 -16.61 2.01 -15.05
N GLY A 61 -17.28 3.13 -14.76
CA GLY A 61 -18.72 3.22 -14.62
C GLY A 61 -19.30 2.65 -13.32
N ASN A 62 -18.46 2.27 -12.38
CA ASN A 62 -18.87 1.77 -11.09
C ASN A 62 -19.28 2.91 -10.15
N LYS A 63 -20.21 2.61 -9.24
CA LYS A 63 -20.67 3.57 -8.21
C LYS A 63 -20.35 3.05 -6.82
N ILE A 64 -19.95 3.95 -5.93
CA ILE A 64 -19.79 3.61 -4.52
C ILE A 64 -21.17 3.58 -3.87
N ILE A 65 -21.46 2.51 -3.16
CA ILE A 65 -22.65 2.42 -2.34
C ILE A 65 -22.34 3.03 -0.97
N LEU A 66 -22.84 4.24 -0.72
CA LEU A 66 -22.63 4.97 0.52
C LEU A 66 -23.80 4.73 1.48
N THR A 67 -23.93 3.53 2.00
CA THR A 67 -24.79 3.24 3.14
C THR A 67 -23.98 3.32 4.42
N GLN A 68 -24.58 3.76 5.52
CA GLN A 68 -23.89 3.93 6.81
C GLN A 68 -23.10 2.68 7.24
N THR A 69 -23.67 1.50 7.04
CA THR A 69 -23.00 0.23 7.35
C THR A 69 -21.75 0.02 6.49
N TYR A 70 -21.83 0.29 5.19
CA TYR A 70 -20.69 0.17 4.29
C TYR A 70 -19.63 1.24 4.55
N LEU A 71 -20.05 2.44 4.94
CA LEU A 71 -19.12 3.52 5.28
C LEU A 71 -18.25 3.13 6.48
N VAL A 72 -18.87 2.62 7.55
CA VAL A 72 -18.13 2.13 8.74
C VAL A 72 -17.19 1.01 8.36
N PHE A 73 -17.61 0.08 7.51
CA PHE A 73 -16.78 -1.01 7.03
C PHE A 73 -15.58 -0.51 6.21
N TYR A 74 -15.79 0.42 5.28
CA TYR A 74 -14.70 0.99 4.48
C TYR A 74 -13.70 1.77 5.32
N VAL A 75 -14.18 2.57 6.29
CA VAL A 75 -13.30 3.32 7.19
C VAL A 75 -12.49 2.35 8.07
N SER A 76 -13.12 1.30 8.58
CA SER A 76 -12.42 0.29 9.39
C SER A 76 -11.34 -0.44 8.60
N ILE A 77 -11.62 -0.89 7.40
CA ILE A 77 -10.63 -1.54 6.53
C ILE A 77 -9.50 -0.56 6.17
N GLY A 78 -9.82 0.67 5.82
CA GLY A 78 -8.82 1.68 5.49
C GLY A 78 -7.91 2.01 6.67
N ALA A 79 -8.48 2.18 7.86
CA ALA A 79 -7.69 2.46 9.06
C ALA A 79 -6.83 1.27 9.49
N LEU A 80 -7.44 0.09 9.66
CA LEU A 80 -6.74 -1.09 10.16
C LEU A 80 -5.86 -1.76 9.11
N GLY A 81 -6.28 -1.76 7.85
CA GLY A 81 -5.58 -2.42 6.76
C GLY A 81 -4.48 -1.60 6.09
N SER A 82 -4.54 -0.29 6.19
CA SER A 82 -3.62 0.61 5.51
C SER A 82 -3.02 1.66 6.43
N ALA A 83 -3.83 2.54 7.01
CA ALA A 83 -3.33 3.72 7.71
C ALA A 83 -2.43 3.36 8.90
N ILE A 84 -2.87 2.45 9.76
CA ILE A 84 -2.10 2.02 10.94
C ILE A 84 -0.83 1.26 10.56
N PRO A 85 -0.86 0.23 9.70
CA PRO A 85 0.35 -0.46 9.27
C PRO A 85 1.37 0.47 8.60
N PHE A 86 0.95 1.34 7.70
CA PHE A 86 1.86 2.26 7.04
C PHE A 86 2.41 3.33 7.97
N TYR A 87 1.63 3.78 8.95
CA TYR A 87 2.14 4.65 9.99
C TYR A 87 3.25 3.97 10.82
N LEU A 88 3.02 2.74 11.24
CA LEU A 88 4.00 1.98 12.02
C LEU A 88 5.28 1.71 11.21
N ILE A 89 5.15 1.37 9.94
CA ILE A 89 6.29 1.20 9.03
C ILE A 89 7.05 2.50 8.88
N SER A 90 6.37 3.60 8.62
CA SER A 90 6.98 4.93 8.46
C SER A 90 7.69 5.39 9.71
N ASP A 91 7.13 5.12 10.88
CA ASP A 91 7.76 5.45 12.16
C ASP A 91 8.99 4.57 12.43
N ALA A 92 8.91 3.28 12.11
CA ALA A 92 10.03 2.35 12.24
C ALA A 92 11.19 2.73 11.30
N GLU A 93 10.91 3.16 10.08
CA GLU A 93 11.93 3.56 9.09
C GLU A 93 12.70 4.85 9.47
N ARG A 94 12.25 5.58 10.47
CA ARG A 94 13.05 6.66 11.05
C ARG A 94 14.31 6.15 11.77
N ILE A 95 14.26 4.90 12.25
CA ILE A 95 15.31 4.28 13.07
C ILE A 95 16.06 3.21 12.29
N ILE A 96 15.35 2.45 11.46
CA ILE A 96 15.92 1.33 10.68
C ILE A 96 15.99 1.67 9.18
N ASP A 97 16.87 0.96 8.47
CA ASP A 97 16.98 1.11 7.03
C ASP A 97 15.79 0.50 6.28
N ALA A 98 15.47 1.09 5.13
CA ALA A 98 14.40 0.63 4.25
C ALA A 98 14.55 -0.84 3.83
N GLY A 99 15.78 -1.31 3.65
CA GLY A 99 16.06 -2.71 3.34
C GLY A 99 15.68 -3.66 4.47
N ILE A 100 15.95 -3.27 5.72
CA ILE A 100 15.58 -4.05 6.92
C ILE A 100 14.06 -4.06 7.07
N ALA A 101 13.39 -2.93 6.89
CA ALA A 101 11.93 -2.84 6.92
C ALA A 101 11.28 -3.77 5.89
N GLY A 102 11.81 -3.82 4.68
CA GLY A 102 11.35 -4.71 3.62
C GLY A 102 11.50 -6.20 3.93
N VAL A 103 12.57 -6.58 4.63
CA VAL A 103 12.81 -7.99 5.06
C VAL A 103 11.90 -8.40 6.21
N LEU A 104 11.60 -7.48 7.13
CA LEU A 104 10.75 -7.75 8.31
C LEU A 104 9.25 -7.85 7.96
N MET A 105 8.84 -7.37 6.80
CA MET A 105 7.47 -7.38 6.32
C MET A 105 7.15 -8.65 5.49
#